data_facde87412f6868cb54ac2a5256e28ad
#
_entry.id   facde87412f6868cb54ac2a5256e28ad
#
_cell.length_a   1.000
_cell.length_b   1.000
_cell.length_c   1.000
_cell.angle_alpha   90.00
_cell.angle_beta   90.00
_cell.angle_gamma   90.00
#
_symmetry.space_group_name_H-M   'P 1'
#
loop_
_entity.id
_entity.type
_entity.pdbx_description
1 polymer ?
#
loop_
_entity_poly.entity_id
_entity_poly.type
_entity_poly.pdbx_seq_one_letter_code
_entity_poly.pdbx_strand_id
1 'polypeptide(L)' 'MKEKLAVINGTNLQQAIQLANKESIKRENLVGIINMPNSREFNIVYWKQYEQPNV' A
#
# COMPACT_ATOMS: atom_id res chain seq x y z
N MET A 1 1.37 -17.79 7.46
CA MET A 1 1.44 -16.61 6.59
C MET A 1 2.29 -15.54 7.23
N LYS A 2 3.15 -14.94 6.46
CA LYS A 2 3.99 -13.85 6.93
C LYS A 2 3.47 -12.54 6.37
N GLU A 3 3.73 -11.46 7.09
CA GLU A 3 3.34 -10.14 6.67
C GLU A 3 4.56 -9.25 6.56
N LYS A 4 4.54 -8.34 5.61
CA LYS A 4 5.59 -7.35 5.46
C LYS A 4 4.95 -6.01 5.14
N LEU A 5 5.63 -4.94 5.52
CA LEU A 5 5.21 -3.62 5.13
C LEU A 5 5.42 -3.44 3.64
N ALA A 6 4.43 -2.88 2.98
CA ALA A 6 4.49 -2.61 1.55
C ALA A 6 3.98 -1.20 1.30
N VAL A 7 4.36 -0.64 0.17
CA VAL A 7 3.93 0.70 -0.20
C VAL A 7 3.43 0.70 -1.63
N ILE A 8 2.36 1.44 -1.85
CA ILE A 8 1.84 1.71 -3.19
C ILE A 8 2.01 3.20 -3.44
N ASN A 9 2.65 3.53 -4.56
CA ASN A 9 2.88 4.91 -4.95
C ASN A 9 1.88 5.31 -6.02
N GLY A 10 1.13 6.37 -5.78
CA GLY A 10 0.19 6.93 -6.74
C GLY A 10 0.55 8.37 -7.07
N THR A 11 0.31 8.78 -8.31
CA THR A 11 0.63 10.14 -8.74
C THR A 11 -0.31 11.18 -8.14
N ASN A 12 -1.47 10.73 -7.65
CA ASN A 12 -2.39 11.57 -6.91
C ASN A 12 -3.21 10.67 -5.99
N LEU A 13 -3.99 11.28 -5.11
CA LEU A 13 -4.76 10.52 -4.12
C LEU A 13 -5.73 9.54 -4.78
N GLN A 14 -6.41 9.96 -5.82
CA GLN A 14 -7.38 9.11 -6.49
C GLN A 14 -6.72 7.87 -7.09
N GLN A 15 -5.58 8.06 -7.74
CA GLN A 15 -4.85 6.94 -8.32
C GLN A 15 -4.34 5.99 -7.23
N ALA A 16 -3.85 6.55 -6.12
CA ALA A 16 -3.38 5.73 -5.02
C ALA A 16 -4.51 4.86 -4.47
N ILE A 17 -5.69 5.43 -4.32
CA ILE A 17 -6.85 4.68 -3.84
C ILE A 17 -7.24 3.58 -4.83
N GLN A 18 -7.22 3.89 -6.12
CA GLN A 18 -7.54 2.89 -7.13
C GLN A 18 -6.56 1.72 -7.10
N LEU A 19 -5.28 2.02 -6.95
CA LEU A 19 -4.27 0.97 -6.86
C LEU A 19 -4.46 0.13 -5.60
N ALA A 20 -4.80 0.76 -4.49
CA ALA A 20 -5.07 0.04 -3.25
C ALA A 20 -6.27 -0.90 -3.42
N ASN A 21 -7.32 -0.44 -4.07
CA ASN A 21 -8.49 -1.27 -4.33
C ASN A 21 -8.16 -2.43 -5.26
N LYS A 22 -7.31 -2.19 -6.24
CA LYS A 22 -6.87 -3.24 -7.16
C LYS A 22 -6.10 -4.33 -6.42
N GLU A 23 -5.33 -3.95 -5.42
CA GLU A 23 -4.59 -4.89 -4.59
C GLU A 23 -5.46 -5.54 -3.53
N SER A 24 -6.72 -5.15 -3.43
CA SER A 24 -7.67 -5.70 -2.46
C SER A 24 -7.17 -5.58 -1.03
N ILE A 25 -6.61 -4.42 -0.71
CA ILE A 25 -6.07 -4.19 0.63
C ILE A 25 -7.23 -4.11 1.62
N LYS A 26 -7.17 -4.93 2.65
CA LYS A 26 -8.17 -4.92 3.70
C LYS A 26 -7.95 -3.71 4.60
N ARG A 27 -9.05 -3.17 5.09
CA ARG A 27 -9.03 -2.01 5.97
C ARG A 27 -8.11 -2.23 7.17
N GLU A 28 -8.14 -3.42 7.75
CA GLU A 28 -7.35 -3.77 8.93
C GLU A 28 -5.86 -3.82 8.64
N ASN A 29 -5.49 -3.96 7.37
CA ASN A 29 -4.08 -4.02 6.97
C ASN A 29 -3.54 -2.65 6.55
N LEU A 30 -4.37 -1.65 6.46
CA LEU A 30 -3.96 -0.31 6.07
C LEU A 30 -3.28 0.38 7.24
N VAL A 31 -2.03 0.81 7.03
CA VAL A 31 -1.29 1.56 8.06
C VAL A 31 -1.58 3.04 7.93
N GLY A 32 -1.50 3.57 6.73
CA GLY A 32 -1.76 4.99 6.53
C GLY A 32 -1.45 5.45 5.12
N ILE A 33 -1.74 6.71 4.87
CA ILE A 33 -1.47 7.36 3.59
C ILE A 33 -0.55 8.52 3.87
N ILE A 34 0.58 8.56 3.16
CA ILE A 34 1.60 9.58 3.36
C ILE A 34 1.71 10.41 2.09
N ASN A 35 1.63 11.73 2.26
CA ASN A 35 1.87 12.68 1.19
C ASN A 35 3.22 13.35 1.48
N MET A 36 4.16 13.17 0.57
CA MET A 36 5.49 13.76 0.72
C MET A 36 5.43 15.27 0.48
N PRO A 37 6.12 16.07 1.32
CA PRO A 37 6.21 17.51 1.09
C PRO A 37 6.79 17.79 -0.29
N ASN A 38 6.25 18.81 -0.96
CA ASN A 38 6.70 19.23 -2.29
C ASN A 38 6.48 18.18 -3.37
N SER A 39 5.62 17.20 -3.13
CA SER A 39 5.30 16.17 -4.10
C SER A 39 3.81 16.01 -4.20
N ARG A 40 3.33 15.66 -5.39
CA ARG A 40 1.93 15.32 -5.60
C ARG A 40 1.68 13.84 -5.38
N GLU A 41 2.72 13.09 -5.10
CA GLU A 41 2.62 11.66 -4.93
C GLU A 41 2.05 11.30 -3.56
N PHE A 42 1.23 10.29 -3.55
CA PHE A 42 0.68 9.73 -2.33
C PHE A 42 1.15 8.29 -2.19
N ASN A 43 1.64 7.95 -1.02
CA ASN A 43 2.11 6.60 -0.71
C ASN A 43 1.16 5.96 0.29
N ILE A 44 0.66 4.79 -0.07
CA ILE A 44 -0.21 4.02 0.81
C ILE A 44 0.64 2.91 1.43
N VAL A 45 0.75 2.94 2.76
CA VAL A 45 1.52 1.95 3.50
C VAL A 45 0.55 0.93 4.09
N TYR A 46 0.83 -0.34 3.88
CA TYR A 46 -0.07 -1.40 4.31
C TYR A 46 0.71 -2.67 4.61
N TRP A 47 0.07 -3.57 5.35
CA TRP A 47 0.62 -4.90 5.61
C TRP A 47 0.21 -5.84 4.50
N LYS A 48 1.18 -6.41 3.83
CA LYS A 48 0.95 -7.35 2.74
C LYS A 48 1.28 -8.75 3.22
N GLN A 49 0.35 -9.66 3.02
CA GLN A 49 0.57 -11.06 3.30
C GLN A 49 1.29 -11.71 2.13
N TYR A 50 2.23 -12.56 2.44
CA TYR A 50 2.95 -13.29 1.41
C TYR A 50 3.30 -14.67 1.93
N GLU A 51 3.46 -15.60 1.00
CA GLU A 51 3.94 -16.92 1.31
C GLU A 51 5.43 -16.99 1.06
N GLN A 52 6.14 -17.45 2.08
CA GLN A 52 7.55 -17.67 1.92
C GLN A 52 7.72 -18.99 1.17
N PRO A 53 8.45 -19.01 0.04
CA PRO A 53 8.67 -20.27 -0.66
C PRO A 53 9.40 -21.26 0.24
N ASN A 54 8.90 -22.48 0.22
CA ASN A 54 9.58 -23.57 0.89
C ASN A 54 10.79 -23.95 0.06
N VAL A 55 11.91 -23.70 0.61
CA VAL A 55 13.17 -24.02 -0.05
C VAL A 55 13.74 -25.29 0.54
#